data_ce12bbb4a06c96a3ebb536b6c675ecfa
#
_entry.id   ce12bbb4a06c96a3ebb536b6c675ecfa
#
_cell.length_a   1.000
_cell.length_b   1.000
_cell.length_c   1.000
_cell.angle_alpha   90.00
_cell.angle_beta   90.00
_cell.angle_gamma   90.00
#
_symmetry.space_group_name_H-M   'P 1'
#
loop_
_entity.id
_entity.type
_entity.pdbx_description
1 polymer ?
#
loop_
_entity_poly.entity_id
_entity_poly.type
_entity_poly.pdbx_seq_one_letter_code
_entity_poly.pdbx_strand_id
1 'polypeptide(L)'
;DIVRKARLGANFVIDSAATSTEEIGELPHPGTLKKLREEGISTHAHRARQVKPEEYADWDLFVHMDAQNKRELERIFGSDPQKKFVRLLNFAPDDNPRHGADVADPWYTGNFDATYRDVVVGCRGLFSRLTGK
;
A
#
# COMPACT_ATOMS: atom_id res chain seq x y z
N ASP A 1 -8.95 -5.87 -4.67
CA ASP A 1 -9.88 -6.87 -4.21
C ASP A 1 -11.10 -6.25 -3.49
N ILE A 2 -10.89 -5.45 -2.43
CA ILE A 2 -11.96 -4.79 -1.65
C ILE A 2 -12.87 -3.95 -2.56
N VAL A 3 -12.27 -3.09 -3.39
CA VAL A 3 -12.99 -2.20 -4.31
C VAL A 3 -13.79 -3.00 -5.33
N ARG A 4 -13.20 -4.07 -5.86
CA ARG A 4 -13.85 -4.93 -6.85
C ARG A 4 -15.04 -5.68 -6.23
N LYS A 5 -14.90 -6.20 -5.02
CA LYS A 5 -15.98 -6.87 -4.30
C LYS A 5 -17.13 -5.92 -3.99
N ALA A 6 -16.85 -4.63 -3.78
CA ALA A 6 -17.86 -3.61 -3.57
C ALA A 6 -18.48 -3.09 -4.88
N ARG A 7 -18.01 -3.58 -6.04
CA ARG A 7 -18.46 -3.15 -7.38
C ARG A 7 -18.20 -1.67 -7.66
N LEU A 8 -17.13 -1.12 -7.10
CA LEU A 8 -16.71 0.28 -7.28
C LEU A 8 -15.43 0.43 -8.11
N GLY A 9 -15.04 -0.63 -8.84
CA GLY A 9 -13.80 -0.62 -9.61
C GLY A 9 -13.66 0.54 -10.60
N ALA A 10 -14.78 0.99 -11.19
CA ALA A 10 -14.76 2.12 -12.13
C ALA A 10 -14.47 3.46 -11.46
N ASN A 11 -14.59 3.55 -10.13
CA ASN A 11 -14.39 4.78 -9.36
C ASN A 11 -12.95 4.94 -8.86
N PHE A 12 -12.08 3.93 -9.07
CA PHE A 12 -10.73 3.90 -8.53
C PHE A 12 -9.72 3.55 -9.59
N VAL A 13 -8.60 4.27 -9.57
CA VAL A 13 -7.39 3.89 -10.30
C VAL A 13 -6.33 3.61 -9.25
N ILE A 14 -5.89 2.36 -9.18
CA ILE A 14 -4.97 1.89 -8.14
C ILE A 14 -3.75 1.27 -8.79
N ASP A 15 -2.58 1.69 -8.34
CA ASP A 15 -1.32 1.11 -8.78
C ASP A 15 -0.34 1.06 -7.61
N SER A 16 0.75 0.38 -7.78
CA SER A 16 1.82 0.33 -6.79
C SER A 16 3.16 0.60 -7.44
N ALA A 17 4.06 1.19 -6.65
CA ALA A 17 5.40 1.50 -7.09
C ALA A 17 6.35 1.43 -5.89
N ALA A 18 7.62 1.20 -6.16
CA ALA A 18 8.66 1.19 -5.13
C ALA A 18 9.28 2.58 -4.99
N THR A 19 9.84 2.85 -3.82
CA THR A 19 10.62 4.06 -3.57
C THR A 19 12.10 3.84 -3.84
N SER A 20 12.53 2.57 -3.99
CA SER A 20 13.92 2.22 -4.30
C SER A 20 14.03 1.59 -5.69
N THR A 21 15.28 1.44 -6.17
CA THR A 21 15.57 0.83 -7.46
C THR A 21 15.95 -0.65 -7.35
N GLU A 22 16.06 -1.18 -6.14
CA GLU A 22 16.66 -2.49 -5.88
C GLU A 22 15.95 -3.65 -6.58
N GLU A 23 14.62 -3.57 -6.71
CA GLU A 23 13.82 -4.67 -7.25
C GLU A 23 13.04 -4.29 -8.51
N ILE A 24 13.46 -3.26 -9.23
CA ILE A 24 12.79 -2.85 -10.48
C ILE A 24 12.71 -4.05 -11.44
N GLY A 25 11.50 -4.31 -11.92
CA GLY A 25 11.22 -5.41 -12.85
C GLY A 25 10.94 -6.75 -12.20
N GLU A 26 11.18 -6.88 -10.89
CA GLU A 26 10.93 -8.12 -10.17
C GLU A 26 9.45 -8.35 -9.92
N LEU A 27 9.06 -9.62 -9.90
CA LEU A 27 7.73 -10.04 -9.47
C LEU A 27 7.64 -10.01 -7.94
N PRO A 28 6.41 -9.99 -7.38
CA PRO A 28 6.25 -10.09 -5.94
C PRO A 28 6.94 -11.32 -5.37
N HIS A 29 7.41 -11.20 -4.12
CA HIS A 29 8.06 -12.31 -3.43
C HIS A 29 7.16 -13.55 -3.42
N PRO A 30 7.72 -14.77 -3.61
CA PRO A 30 6.91 -16.01 -3.61
C PRO A 30 6.04 -16.19 -2.38
N GLY A 31 6.50 -15.77 -1.20
CA GLY A 31 5.71 -15.81 0.03
C GLY A 31 4.50 -14.91 -0.02
N THR A 32 4.62 -13.74 -0.63
CA THR A 32 3.50 -12.81 -0.86
C THR A 32 2.47 -13.44 -1.78
N LEU A 33 2.91 -14.02 -2.89
CA LEU A 33 2.02 -14.68 -3.85
C LEU A 33 1.30 -15.87 -3.21
N LYS A 34 2.02 -16.66 -2.41
CA LYS A 34 1.45 -17.79 -1.69
C LYS A 34 0.35 -17.32 -0.73
N LYS A 35 0.62 -16.27 0.06
CA LYS A 35 -0.35 -15.73 1.02
C LYS A 35 -1.61 -15.22 0.33
N LEU A 36 -1.46 -14.47 -0.76
CA LEU A 36 -2.60 -13.98 -1.53
C LEU A 36 -3.44 -15.11 -2.09
N ARG A 37 -2.78 -16.18 -2.56
CA ARG A 37 -3.46 -17.37 -3.06
C ARG A 37 -4.24 -18.07 -1.95
N GLU A 38 -3.66 -18.21 -0.76
CA GLU A 38 -4.33 -18.79 0.40
C GLU A 38 -5.59 -18.02 0.78
N GLU A 39 -5.57 -16.70 0.60
CA GLU A 39 -6.69 -15.82 0.92
C GLU A 39 -7.68 -15.63 -0.24
N GLY A 40 -7.46 -16.34 -1.34
CA GLY A 40 -8.34 -16.27 -2.50
C GLY A 40 -8.31 -14.96 -3.27
N ILE A 41 -7.21 -14.20 -3.15
CA ILE A 41 -7.06 -12.92 -3.83
C ILE A 41 -6.35 -13.14 -5.16
N SER A 42 -6.97 -12.68 -6.25
CA SER A 42 -6.40 -12.73 -7.58
C SER A 42 -5.17 -11.82 -7.67
N THR A 43 -4.11 -12.31 -8.30
CA THR A 43 -2.91 -11.53 -8.52
C THR A 43 -2.73 -11.26 -10.02
N HIS A 44 -2.20 -10.07 -10.31
CA HIS A 44 -1.74 -9.75 -11.66
C HIS A 44 -0.23 -9.95 -11.70
N ALA A 45 0.32 -10.13 -12.90
CA ALA A 45 1.78 -10.19 -13.08
C ALA A 45 2.35 -8.76 -12.96
N HIS A 46 2.26 -8.17 -11.76
CA HIS A 46 2.76 -6.84 -11.49
C HIS A 46 4.25 -6.91 -11.17
N ARG A 47 5.04 -6.11 -11.89
CA ARG A 47 6.48 -6.00 -11.64
C ARG A 47 6.78 -4.71 -10.91
N ALA A 48 7.78 -4.76 -10.03
CA ALA A 48 8.21 -3.58 -9.30
C ALA A 48 8.67 -2.49 -10.26
N ARG A 49 8.21 -1.27 -10.04
CA ARG A 49 8.68 -0.07 -10.72
C ARG A 49 8.96 1.01 -9.68
N GLN A 50 9.83 1.95 -9.99
CA GLN A 50 10.11 3.06 -9.09
C GLN A 50 9.16 4.22 -9.39
N VAL A 51 8.63 4.84 -8.32
CA VAL A 51 7.85 6.06 -8.45
C VAL A 51 8.75 7.20 -8.96
N LYS A 52 8.23 8.06 -9.83
CA LYS A 52 8.97 9.14 -10.46
C LYS A 52 8.49 10.50 -9.96
N PRO A 53 9.37 11.52 -9.91
CA PRO A 53 8.99 12.87 -9.44
C PRO A 53 7.81 13.47 -10.20
N GLU A 54 7.66 13.17 -11.49
CA GLU A 54 6.61 13.69 -12.36
C GLU A 54 5.22 13.16 -11.99
N GLU A 55 5.15 12.07 -11.21
CA GLU A 55 3.89 11.43 -10.87
C GLU A 55 3.09 12.16 -9.78
N TYR A 56 3.67 13.16 -9.13
CA TYR A 56 2.99 13.83 -8.01
C TYR A 56 1.59 14.35 -8.38
N ALA A 57 1.45 14.96 -9.56
CA ALA A 57 0.18 15.50 -10.01
C ALA A 57 -0.80 14.45 -10.54
N ASP A 58 -0.31 13.25 -10.84
CA ASP A 58 -1.10 12.19 -11.48
C ASP A 58 -2.01 11.44 -10.49
N TRP A 59 -1.68 11.49 -9.20
CA TRP A 59 -2.34 10.69 -8.18
C TRP A 59 -2.93 11.56 -7.08
N ASP A 60 -4.04 11.12 -6.52
CA ASP A 60 -4.68 11.81 -5.40
C ASP A 60 -3.99 11.50 -4.07
N LEU A 61 -3.52 10.27 -3.90
CA LEU A 61 -2.86 9.81 -2.68
C LEU A 61 -1.67 8.92 -3.00
N PHE A 62 -0.62 9.07 -2.20
CA PHE A 62 0.52 8.15 -2.16
C PHE A 62 0.50 7.49 -0.79
N VAL A 63 0.02 6.24 -0.75
CA VAL A 63 -0.13 5.49 0.49
C VAL A 63 1.16 4.74 0.77
N HIS A 64 1.86 5.11 1.84
CA HIS A 64 3.10 4.45 2.23
C HIS A 64 2.86 3.51 3.41
N MET A 65 3.73 2.51 3.54
CA MET A 65 3.56 1.44 4.52
C MET A 65 4.31 1.75 5.82
N ASP A 66 5.44 2.45 5.75
CA ASP A 66 6.30 2.69 6.89
C ASP A 66 7.03 4.04 6.80
N ALA A 67 7.76 4.37 7.86
CA ALA A 67 8.48 5.63 7.96
C ALA A 67 9.61 5.74 6.91
N GLN A 68 10.22 4.63 6.53
CA GLN A 68 11.27 4.64 5.51
C GLN A 68 10.69 5.01 4.15
N ASN A 69 9.56 4.44 3.77
CA ASN A 69 8.86 4.81 2.54
C ASN A 69 8.54 6.30 2.53
N LYS A 70 8.08 6.83 3.65
CA LYS A 70 7.76 8.26 3.76
C LYS A 70 8.99 9.13 3.49
N ARG A 71 10.12 8.81 4.12
CA ARG A 71 11.37 9.56 3.92
C ARG A 71 11.81 9.50 2.46
N GLU A 72 11.67 8.35 1.82
CA GLU A 72 12.03 8.19 0.41
C GLU A 72 11.11 8.95 -0.53
N LEU A 73 9.81 9.00 -0.23
CA LEU A 73 8.86 9.83 -0.99
C LEU A 73 9.22 11.31 -0.87
N GLU A 74 9.54 11.77 0.33
CA GLU A 74 9.96 13.15 0.55
C GLU A 74 11.22 13.48 -0.25
N ARG A 75 12.16 12.55 -0.34
CA ARG A 75 13.37 12.72 -1.14
C ARG A 75 13.07 12.79 -2.62
N ILE A 76 12.20 11.91 -3.13
CA ILE A 76 11.86 11.83 -4.55
C ILE A 76 11.09 13.07 -5.00
N PHE A 77 10.09 13.48 -4.24
CA PHE A 77 9.23 14.61 -4.60
C PHE A 77 9.71 15.96 -4.07
N GLY A 78 10.59 15.95 -3.09
CA GLY A 78 11.12 17.16 -2.45
C GLY A 78 10.20 17.77 -1.41
N SER A 79 8.89 17.71 -1.62
CA SER A 79 7.88 18.23 -0.71
C SER A 79 6.54 17.59 -0.99
N ASP A 80 5.57 17.84 -0.10
CA ASP A 80 4.20 17.35 -0.24
C ASP A 80 3.21 18.52 -0.01
N PRO A 81 3.15 19.48 -0.97
CA PRO A 81 2.34 20.67 -0.77
C PRO A 81 0.85 20.39 -0.67
N GLN A 82 0.36 19.30 -1.28
CA GLN A 82 -1.06 18.95 -1.27
C GLN A 82 -1.38 17.87 -0.25
N LYS A 83 -0.42 17.49 0.61
CA LYS A 83 -0.60 16.50 1.68
C LYS A 83 -1.13 15.16 1.16
N LYS A 84 -0.52 14.67 0.09
CA LYS A 84 -0.91 13.41 -0.56
C LYS A 84 -0.26 12.18 0.07
N PHE A 85 0.81 12.36 0.88
CA PHE A 85 1.52 11.23 1.51
C PHE A 85 0.76 10.81 2.77
N VAL A 86 0.25 9.59 2.78
CA VAL A 86 -0.54 9.07 3.91
C VAL A 86 -0.03 7.68 4.29
N ARG A 87 0.00 7.39 5.58
CA ARG A 87 0.39 6.07 6.08
C ARG A 87 -0.81 5.14 6.10
N LEU A 88 -0.65 3.92 5.59
CA LEU A 88 -1.76 2.97 5.48
C LEU A 88 -2.44 2.72 6.83
N LEU A 89 -1.68 2.42 7.87
CA LEU A 89 -2.26 2.09 9.17
C LEU A 89 -2.82 3.28 9.94
N ASN A 90 -2.65 4.51 9.43
CA ASN A 90 -3.42 5.65 9.96
C ASN A 90 -4.92 5.52 9.69
N PHE A 91 -5.30 4.68 8.73
CA PHE A 91 -6.70 4.42 8.41
C PHE A 91 -7.29 3.26 9.22
N ALA A 92 -6.49 2.54 10.00
CA ALA A 92 -7.00 1.54 10.93
C ALA A 92 -7.87 2.23 11.99
N PRO A 93 -8.88 1.53 12.56
CA PRO A 93 -9.69 2.10 13.64
C PRO A 93 -8.82 2.60 14.80
N ASP A 94 -9.25 3.69 15.45
CA ASP A 94 -8.49 4.32 16.53
C ASP A 94 -8.22 3.37 17.70
N ASP A 95 -9.11 2.43 17.95
CA ASP A 95 -8.98 1.44 19.03
C ASP A 95 -8.16 0.21 18.61
N ASN A 96 -7.76 0.12 17.35
CA ASN A 96 -6.91 -0.98 16.88
C ASN A 96 -5.48 -0.75 17.36
N PRO A 97 -4.81 -1.74 18.00
CA PRO A 97 -3.45 -1.55 18.50
C PRO A 97 -2.41 -1.28 17.40
N ARG A 98 -2.76 -1.56 16.15
CA ARG A 98 -1.88 -1.28 15.01
C ARG A 98 -2.12 0.09 14.37
N HIS A 99 -3.05 0.88 14.88
CA HIS A 99 -3.33 2.21 14.35
C HIS A 99 -2.06 3.08 14.36
N GLY A 100 -1.74 3.66 13.21
CA GLY A 100 -0.58 4.54 13.06
C GLY A 100 0.77 3.84 13.00
N ALA A 101 0.82 2.51 13.13
CA ALA A 101 2.06 1.75 13.08
C ALA A 101 2.57 1.59 11.64
N ASP A 102 3.83 1.18 11.51
CA ASP A 102 4.36 0.70 10.25
C ASP A 102 3.77 -0.67 9.94
N VAL A 103 3.49 -0.96 8.67
CA VAL A 103 3.06 -2.31 8.25
C VAL A 103 4.20 -3.29 8.55
N ALA A 104 3.86 -4.45 9.13
CA ALA A 104 4.84 -5.48 9.43
C ALA A 104 5.53 -5.95 8.14
N ASP A 105 6.85 -5.88 8.13
CA ASP A 105 7.65 -6.25 6.96
C ASP A 105 8.06 -7.72 7.07
N PRO A 106 7.54 -8.61 6.20
CA PRO A 106 7.84 -10.04 6.28
C PRO A 106 9.30 -10.35 5.98
N TRP A 107 10.05 -9.43 5.36
CA TRP A 107 11.48 -9.58 5.14
C TRP A 107 12.23 -9.72 6.47
N TYR A 108 11.79 -8.96 7.51
CA TYR A 108 12.42 -9.02 8.84
C TYR A 108 11.76 -10.07 9.74
N THR A 109 10.44 -10.25 9.65
CA THR A 109 9.70 -11.11 10.56
C THR A 109 9.49 -12.53 10.02
N GLY A 110 9.53 -12.71 8.70
CA GLY A 110 9.13 -13.96 8.05
C GLY A 110 7.64 -14.26 8.17
N ASN A 111 6.85 -13.34 8.72
CA ASN A 111 5.44 -13.56 9.04
C ASN A 111 4.53 -12.82 8.07
N PHE A 112 4.18 -13.48 6.97
CA PHE A 112 3.28 -12.92 5.96
C PHE A 112 1.84 -12.77 6.47
N ASP A 113 1.44 -13.53 7.50
CA ASP A 113 0.12 -13.40 8.09
C ASP A 113 -0.05 -12.07 8.82
N ALA A 114 0.98 -11.64 9.56
CA ALA A 114 0.98 -10.35 10.24
C ALA A 114 0.90 -9.20 9.23
N THR A 115 1.70 -9.28 8.16
CA THR A 115 1.68 -8.29 7.08
C THR A 115 0.29 -8.23 6.43
N TYR A 116 -0.28 -9.38 6.12
CA TYR A 116 -1.60 -9.46 5.51
C TYR A 116 -2.67 -8.81 6.40
N ARG A 117 -2.67 -9.10 7.69
CA ARG A 117 -3.62 -8.49 8.63
C ARG A 117 -3.49 -6.97 8.67
N ASP A 118 -2.27 -6.44 8.72
CA ASP A 118 -2.03 -4.99 8.70
C ASP A 118 -2.57 -4.36 7.41
N VAL A 119 -2.27 -4.97 6.27
CA VAL A 119 -2.70 -4.45 4.97
C VAL A 119 -4.23 -4.47 4.85
N VAL A 120 -4.88 -5.54 5.27
CA VAL A 120 -6.35 -5.63 5.21
C VAL A 120 -7.00 -4.59 6.09
N VAL A 121 -6.54 -4.43 7.33
CA VAL A 121 -7.10 -3.44 8.26
C VAL A 121 -6.93 -2.03 7.70
N GLY A 122 -5.74 -1.71 7.20
CA GLY A 122 -5.46 -0.40 6.61
C GLY A 122 -6.29 -0.15 5.35
N CYS A 123 -6.36 -1.12 4.46
CA CYS A 123 -7.10 -0.99 3.21
C CYS A 123 -8.61 -0.84 3.43
N ARG A 124 -9.17 -1.59 4.37
CA ARG A 124 -10.59 -1.44 4.73
C ARG A 124 -10.88 -0.06 5.30
N GLY A 125 -10.01 0.44 6.17
CA GLY A 125 -10.13 1.78 6.73
C GLY A 125 -10.04 2.86 5.66
N LEU A 126 -9.08 2.74 4.76
CA LEU A 126 -8.92 3.66 3.63
C LEU A 126 -10.16 3.65 2.72
N PHE A 127 -10.64 2.47 2.36
CA PHE A 127 -11.84 2.32 1.54
C PHE A 127 -13.05 2.99 2.19
N SER A 128 -13.24 2.74 3.50
CA SER A 128 -14.32 3.35 4.27
C SER A 128 -14.21 4.88 4.28
N ARG A 129 -12.99 5.41 4.44
CA ARG A 129 -12.75 6.85 4.45
C ARG A 129 -13.07 7.49 3.10
N LEU A 130 -12.69 6.83 2.00
CA LEU A 130 -12.89 7.36 0.65
C LEU A 130 -14.32 7.23 0.17
N THR A 131 -15.06 6.25 0.63
CA THR A 131 -16.43 5.97 0.15
C THR A 131 -17.51 6.35 1.14
N GLY A 132 -17.17 6.58 2.40
CA GLY A 132 -18.15 6.78 3.47
C GLY A 132 -18.87 5.51 3.88
N LYS A 133 -18.35 4.36 3.47
CA LYS A 133 -18.94 3.05 3.77
C LYS A 133 -18.08 2.26 4.74
#